data_eb702760a7735e5dd8530b307138e06f
#
_entry.id   eb702760a7735e5dd8530b307138e06f
#
_cell.length_a   1.000
_cell.length_b   1.000
_cell.length_c   1.000
_cell.angle_alpha   90.00
_cell.angle_beta   90.00
_cell.angle_gamma   90.00
#
_symmetry.space_group_name_H-M   'P 1'
#
loop_
_entity.id
_entity.type
_entity.pdbx_description
1 polymer ?
#
loop_
_entity_poly.entity_id
_entity_poly.type
_entity_poly.pdbx_seq_one_letter_code
_entity_poly.pdbx_strand_id
1 'polypeptide(L)'
;MRYAEPVVLLLVLAACAPASWRMPGPLGGLGRGADESVASYLARQTTEAPKPARTGRTAPNTTARKIAAAAESFVGDGRLLVGGETYRFDCSGLVEAALATAGVDASGSSAMLYEKARDAGLLHRRRQPSPGDVAFFDNTYDRDGNGRLDDELTHTAIVVGVDDAGTVEMVHVGSTGVVRFVMNLKAPHEEAGADGKLNDFLRARSKRDPLGTKHLAGELWVGFGSFWAQPGAVATR
;
A
#
# COMPACT_ATOMS: atom_id res chain seq x y z
N MET A 1 -3.09 65.31 -4.75
CA MET A 1 -4.20 65.94 -3.96
C MET A 1 -5.12 64.83 -3.48
N ARG A 2 -5.23 64.80 -2.17
CA ARG A 2 -6.29 64.20 -1.34
C ARG A 2 -6.46 62.66 -1.34
N TYR A 3 -6.02 62.14 -0.23
CA TYR A 3 -6.32 60.85 0.38
C TYR A 3 -7.80 60.72 0.75
N ALA A 4 -8.35 59.50 0.61
CA ALA A 4 -9.54 59.08 1.34
C ALA A 4 -9.36 57.60 1.75
N GLU A 5 -9.21 57.39 3.04
CA GLU A 5 -9.28 56.09 3.70
C GLU A 5 -10.74 55.63 3.86
N PRO A 6 -11.04 54.32 3.79
CA PRO A 6 -12.32 53.82 4.28
C PRO A 6 -12.18 53.14 5.62
N VAL A 7 -13.13 53.52 6.44
CA VAL A 7 -13.51 53.13 7.77
C VAL A 7 -13.73 51.61 7.91
N VAL A 8 -13.08 51.04 8.91
CA VAL A 8 -13.33 49.68 9.42
C VAL A 8 -14.62 49.69 10.24
N LEU A 9 -15.63 48.94 9.82
CA LEU A 9 -16.83 48.66 10.59
C LEU A 9 -16.74 47.29 11.26
N LEU A 10 -16.44 47.31 12.56
CA LEU A 10 -16.52 46.14 13.44
C LEU A 10 -17.99 45.90 13.79
N LEU A 11 -18.54 44.80 13.34
CA LEU A 11 -19.84 44.31 13.81
C LEU A 11 -19.61 43.15 14.79
N VAL A 12 -19.77 43.52 16.08
CA VAL A 12 -19.91 42.57 17.19
C VAL A 12 -21.36 42.08 17.21
N LEU A 13 -21.56 40.79 17.02
CA LEU A 13 -22.83 40.16 17.39
C LEU A 13 -22.60 39.17 18.52
N ALA A 14 -23.11 39.58 19.66
CA ALA A 14 -23.19 38.82 20.90
C ALA A 14 -24.40 37.86 20.89
N ALA A 15 -24.20 36.77 21.55
CA ALA A 15 -25.14 35.99 22.36
C ALA A 15 -26.32 35.26 21.69
N CYS A 16 -26.31 33.95 21.87
CA CYS A 16 -27.37 33.26 22.62
C CYS A 16 -26.93 31.81 22.89
N ALA A 17 -26.60 31.51 24.13
CA ALA A 17 -26.51 30.18 24.67
C ALA A 17 -27.85 29.74 25.23
N PRO A 18 -28.35 28.55 24.99
CA PRO A 18 -29.31 27.92 25.88
C PRO A 18 -28.63 26.91 26.82
N ALA A 19 -29.20 26.85 27.99
CA ALA A 19 -28.75 26.30 29.22
C ALA A 19 -28.73 24.76 29.30
N SER A 20 -27.93 24.32 30.28
CA SER A 20 -28.07 23.15 31.12
C SER A 20 -27.83 21.76 30.51
N TRP A 21 -26.56 21.37 30.60
CA TRP A 21 -26.27 19.95 30.90
C TRP A 21 -25.70 19.86 32.33
N ARG A 22 -26.49 19.25 33.23
CA ARG A 22 -26.07 18.93 34.61
C ARG A 22 -25.02 17.81 34.53
N MET A 23 -23.87 18.08 35.12
CA MET A 23 -22.89 17.06 35.49
C MET A 23 -23.40 16.27 36.70
N PRO A 24 -23.37 14.92 36.70
CA PRO A 24 -23.44 14.18 37.97
C PRO A 24 -22.09 14.28 38.68
N GLY A 25 -22.15 14.55 39.99
CA GLY A 25 -21.02 14.75 40.87
C GLY A 25 -20.21 13.45 41.14
N PRO A 26 -19.10 13.62 41.89
CA PRO A 26 -18.05 12.60 41.98
C PRO A 26 -18.39 11.54 43.00
N LEU A 27 -18.30 10.28 42.61
CA LEU A 27 -18.14 9.16 43.56
C LEU A 27 -16.80 8.47 43.26
N GLY A 28 -16.01 8.43 44.33
CA GLY A 28 -14.64 8.00 44.38
C GLY A 28 -14.37 6.58 43.94
N GLY A 29 -13.16 6.43 43.46
CA GLY A 29 -12.52 5.18 43.14
C GLY A 29 -11.07 5.46 42.76
N LEU A 30 -10.18 5.45 43.75
CA LEU A 30 -8.74 5.48 43.57
C LEU A 30 -8.30 4.22 42.79
N GLY A 31 -8.26 4.30 41.48
CA GLY A 31 -7.52 3.36 40.65
C GLY A 31 -6.26 4.06 40.14
N ARG A 32 -5.10 3.66 40.66
CA ARG A 32 -3.80 4.05 40.08
C ARG A 32 -3.71 3.44 38.68
N GLY A 33 -4.11 4.21 37.66
CA GLY A 33 -3.81 3.96 36.26
C GLY A 33 -2.40 4.46 36.00
N ALA A 34 -1.50 3.56 35.67
CA ALA A 34 -0.14 3.84 35.31
C ALA A 34 -0.08 4.87 34.19
N ASP A 35 0.70 5.92 34.42
CA ASP A 35 1.13 6.90 33.44
C ASP A 35 2.05 6.21 32.43
N GLU A 36 1.43 5.71 31.36
CA GLU A 36 2.14 5.03 30.29
C GLU A 36 2.79 6.09 29.42
N SER A 37 4.09 6.34 29.63
CA SER A 37 4.85 7.36 28.91
C SER A 37 4.84 7.07 27.40
N VAL A 38 4.86 8.15 26.60
CA VAL A 38 4.97 8.10 25.12
C VAL A 38 6.17 7.22 24.68
N ALA A 39 7.24 7.17 25.49
CA ALA A 39 8.39 6.30 25.28
C ALA A 39 8.03 4.80 25.35
N SER A 40 7.13 4.39 26.26
CA SER A 40 6.66 2.99 26.35
C SER A 40 5.76 2.61 25.18
N TYR A 41 4.97 3.55 24.67
CA TYR A 41 4.15 3.35 23.47
C TYR A 41 5.02 3.18 22.21
N LEU A 42 6.04 4.02 22.05
CA LEU A 42 6.99 3.94 20.94
C LEU A 42 7.88 2.69 21.02
N ALA A 43 8.30 2.27 22.21
CA ALA A 43 9.09 1.05 22.42
C ALA A 43 8.31 -0.23 22.05
N ARG A 44 6.98 -0.25 22.20
CA ARG A 44 6.16 -1.39 21.75
C ARG A 44 6.02 -1.48 20.24
N GLN A 45 6.08 -0.37 19.53
CA GLN A 45 6.03 -0.37 18.06
C GLN A 45 7.33 -0.85 17.41
N THR A 46 8.44 -0.83 18.15
CA THR A 46 9.76 -1.23 17.62
C THR A 46 10.16 -2.68 17.94
N THR A 47 9.40 -3.41 18.78
CA THR A 47 9.82 -4.73 19.28
C THR A 47 8.96 -5.90 18.86
N GLU A 48 7.83 -5.71 18.20
CA GLU A 48 7.00 -6.82 17.77
C GLU A 48 7.05 -6.98 16.25
N ALA A 49 8.08 -7.71 15.80
CA ALA A 49 8.04 -8.32 14.48
C ALA A 49 6.80 -9.21 14.43
N PRO A 50 5.96 -9.14 13.39
CA PRO A 50 4.74 -9.93 13.30
C PRO A 50 5.09 -11.41 13.41
N LYS A 51 4.49 -12.08 14.40
CA LYS A 51 4.67 -13.51 14.66
C LYS A 51 4.22 -14.28 13.42
N PRO A 52 5.05 -15.15 12.83
CA PRO A 52 4.66 -15.85 11.62
C PRO A 52 3.45 -16.74 11.90
N ALA A 53 2.37 -16.50 11.16
CA ALA A 53 1.12 -17.26 11.25
C ALA A 53 1.36 -18.73 10.90
N ARG A 54 1.03 -19.64 11.82
CA ARG A 54 1.02 -21.09 11.60
C ARG A 54 -0.27 -21.48 10.89
N THR A 55 -0.32 -21.43 9.59
CA THR A 55 -1.34 -22.11 8.79
C THR A 55 -0.65 -23.15 7.93
N GLY A 56 -1.23 -24.36 7.83
CA GLY A 56 -0.70 -25.49 7.09
C GLY A 56 -0.58 -25.23 5.59
N ARG A 57 0.33 -24.33 5.23
CA ARG A 57 0.76 -24.06 3.87
C ARG A 57 2.02 -24.85 3.60
N THR A 58 2.06 -25.50 2.46
CA THR A 58 3.31 -25.95 1.80
C THR A 58 4.36 -24.86 1.99
N ALA A 59 5.57 -25.23 2.44
CA ALA A 59 6.66 -24.26 2.65
C ALA A 59 6.77 -23.34 1.42
N PRO A 60 6.81 -22.01 1.61
CA PRO A 60 6.83 -21.08 0.49
C PRO A 60 8.02 -21.43 -0.42
N ASN A 61 7.78 -21.41 -1.72
CA ASN A 61 8.81 -21.67 -2.74
C ASN A 61 10.02 -20.75 -2.46
N THR A 62 11.23 -21.31 -2.53
CA THR A 62 12.48 -20.59 -2.26
C THR A 62 12.63 -19.37 -3.17
N THR A 63 12.25 -19.48 -4.45
CA THR A 63 12.26 -18.38 -5.42
C THR A 63 11.28 -17.29 -5.02
N ALA A 64 10.06 -17.64 -4.62
CA ALA A 64 9.05 -16.70 -4.14
C ALA A 64 9.58 -15.88 -2.95
N ARG A 65 10.21 -16.55 -1.96
CA ARG A 65 10.81 -15.86 -0.79
C ARG A 65 11.96 -14.93 -1.18
N LYS A 66 12.79 -15.32 -2.16
CA LYS A 66 13.87 -14.46 -2.67
C LYS A 66 13.32 -13.19 -3.31
N ILE A 67 12.25 -13.29 -4.11
CA ILE A 67 11.59 -12.13 -4.73
C ILE A 67 11.04 -11.19 -3.65
N ALA A 68 10.30 -11.71 -2.67
CA ALA A 68 9.76 -10.89 -1.58
C ALA A 68 10.87 -10.22 -0.76
N ALA A 69 11.92 -10.96 -0.38
CA ALA A 69 13.04 -10.42 0.36
C ALA A 69 13.83 -9.35 -0.44
N ALA A 70 13.97 -9.54 -1.76
CA ALA A 70 14.60 -8.54 -2.63
C ALA A 70 13.76 -7.25 -2.66
N ALA A 71 12.44 -7.34 -2.83
CA ALA A 71 11.56 -6.17 -2.80
C ALA A 71 11.66 -5.43 -1.46
N GLU A 72 11.66 -6.15 -0.34
CA GLU A 72 11.84 -5.60 1.01
C GLU A 72 13.18 -4.86 1.16
N SER A 73 14.27 -5.40 0.58
CA SER A 73 15.60 -4.79 0.70
C SER A 73 15.72 -3.44 0.00
N PHE A 74 14.86 -3.14 -0.96
CA PHE A 74 14.83 -1.85 -1.65
C PHE A 74 14.04 -0.75 -0.92
N VAL A 75 13.30 -1.09 0.14
CA VAL A 75 12.50 -0.09 0.88
C VAL A 75 13.38 1.01 1.44
N GLY A 76 13.06 2.26 1.07
CA GLY A 76 13.84 3.44 1.41
C GLY A 76 14.99 3.78 0.46
N ASP A 77 15.29 2.90 -0.51
CA ASP A 77 16.32 3.18 -1.51
C ASP A 77 15.86 4.19 -2.55
N GLY A 78 16.81 5.01 -3.04
CA GLY A 78 16.62 5.97 -4.13
C GLY A 78 17.02 5.43 -5.51
N ARG A 79 17.41 4.16 -5.61
CA ARG A 79 17.80 3.49 -6.85
C ARG A 79 17.65 1.98 -6.73
N LEU A 80 17.47 1.32 -7.85
CA LEU A 80 17.33 -0.13 -7.93
C LEU A 80 18.59 -0.71 -8.58
N LEU A 81 19.45 -1.37 -7.79
CA LEU A 81 20.72 -1.92 -8.23
C LEU A 81 20.80 -3.41 -7.88
N VAL A 82 21.02 -4.27 -8.87
CA VAL A 82 21.18 -5.72 -8.68
C VAL A 82 22.37 -6.22 -9.50
N GLY A 83 23.34 -6.86 -8.86
CA GLY A 83 24.51 -7.44 -9.55
C GLY A 83 25.35 -6.42 -10.33
N GLY A 84 25.29 -5.13 -9.97
CA GLY A 84 25.96 -4.05 -10.71
C GLY A 84 25.12 -3.43 -11.85
N GLU A 85 23.95 -3.97 -12.14
CA GLU A 85 23.00 -3.44 -13.13
C GLU A 85 21.98 -2.52 -12.45
N THR A 86 21.68 -1.38 -13.09
CA THR A 86 20.70 -0.41 -12.61
C THR A 86 19.39 -0.58 -13.35
N TYR A 87 18.31 -0.72 -12.61
CA TYR A 87 16.94 -0.84 -13.13
C TYR A 87 16.23 0.51 -13.09
N ARG A 88 15.18 0.66 -13.91
CA ARG A 88 14.34 1.86 -13.91
C ARG A 88 13.73 2.09 -12.53
N PHE A 89 13.76 3.33 -12.05
CA PHE A 89 13.19 3.70 -10.76
C PHE A 89 11.70 3.99 -10.91
N ASP A 90 10.93 2.95 -11.25
CA ASP A 90 9.47 2.95 -11.38
C ASP A 90 8.89 1.61 -10.87
N CYS A 91 7.56 1.50 -10.84
CA CYS A 91 6.87 0.31 -10.30
C CYS A 91 7.27 -0.99 -11.03
N SER A 92 7.42 -0.96 -12.34
CA SER A 92 7.81 -2.13 -13.13
C SER A 92 9.31 -2.44 -13.00
N GLY A 93 10.17 -1.43 -12.91
CA GLY A 93 11.59 -1.64 -12.68
C GLY A 93 11.91 -2.25 -11.32
N LEU A 94 11.12 -1.93 -10.26
CA LEU A 94 11.21 -2.64 -8.98
C LEU A 94 10.89 -4.12 -9.12
N VAL A 95 9.82 -4.45 -9.87
CA VAL A 95 9.46 -5.85 -10.14
C VAL A 95 10.58 -6.55 -10.89
N GLU A 96 11.10 -5.95 -11.96
CA GLU A 96 12.23 -6.48 -12.74
C GLU A 96 13.46 -6.75 -11.84
N ALA A 97 13.86 -5.79 -11.01
CA ALA A 97 14.99 -5.91 -10.11
C ALA A 97 14.82 -7.06 -9.09
N ALA A 98 13.64 -7.17 -8.49
CA ALA A 98 13.36 -8.23 -7.52
C ALA A 98 13.29 -9.61 -8.18
N LEU A 99 12.71 -9.73 -9.37
CA LEU A 99 12.69 -10.96 -10.16
C LEU A 99 14.11 -11.39 -10.56
N ALA A 100 14.93 -10.44 -11.05
CA ALA A 100 16.33 -10.69 -11.42
C ALA A 100 17.16 -11.20 -10.24
N THR A 101 16.97 -10.65 -9.01
CA THR A 101 17.62 -11.14 -7.79
C THR A 101 17.31 -12.61 -7.51
N ALA A 102 16.14 -13.07 -7.92
CA ALA A 102 15.73 -14.48 -7.77
C ALA A 102 16.07 -15.37 -8.99
N GLY A 103 16.73 -14.82 -10.01
CA GLY A 103 17.04 -15.53 -11.26
C GLY A 103 15.83 -15.75 -12.15
N VAL A 104 14.80 -14.94 -12.04
CA VAL A 104 13.59 -14.97 -12.87
C VAL A 104 13.70 -13.89 -13.94
N ASP A 105 13.66 -14.29 -15.21
CA ASP A 105 13.72 -13.38 -16.35
C ASP A 105 12.32 -12.92 -16.75
N ALA A 106 11.96 -11.72 -16.35
CA ALA A 106 10.75 -11.02 -16.82
C ALA A 106 10.96 -9.51 -16.74
N SER A 107 10.74 -8.82 -17.84
CA SER A 107 10.97 -7.37 -17.97
C SER A 107 9.85 -6.73 -18.78
N GLY A 108 9.71 -5.42 -18.68
CA GLY A 108 8.75 -4.62 -19.43
C GLY A 108 7.92 -3.69 -18.56
N SER A 109 6.92 -3.06 -19.14
CA SER A 109 5.94 -2.26 -18.42
C SER A 109 5.00 -3.15 -17.59
N SER A 110 4.19 -2.55 -16.71
CA SER A 110 3.15 -3.27 -15.97
C SER A 110 2.24 -4.11 -16.88
N ALA A 111 1.82 -3.56 -18.02
CA ALA A 111 1.02 -4.27 -19.02
C ALA A 111 1.79 -5.46 -19.64
N MET A 112 3.05 -5.27 -20.02
CA MET A 112 3.87 -6.35 -20.59
C MET A 112 4.13 -7.47 -19.58
N LEU A 113 4.36 -7.15 -18.31
CA LEU A 113 4.49 -8.13 -17.23
C LEU A 113 3.18 -8.92 -17.04
N TYR A 114 2.04 -8.23 -17.06
CA TYR A 114 0.73 -8.89 -16.98
C TYR A 114 0.51 -9.87 -18.14
N GLU A 115 0.80 -9.45 -19.38
CA GLU A 115 0.68 -10.31 -20.55
C GLU A 115 1.60 -11.52 -20.47
N LYS A 116 2.87 -11.34 -20.07
CA LYS A 116 3.81 -12.46 -19.85
C LYS A 116 3.27 -13.45 -18.82
N ALA A 117 2.73 -12.95 -17.70
CA ALA A 117 2.12 -13.80 -16.67
C ALA A 117 0.88 -14.54 -17.22
N ARG A 118 0.04 -13.88 -18.02
CA ARG A 118 -1.14 -14.46 -18.65
C ARG A 118 -0.75 -15.58 -19.62
N ASP A 119 0.18 -15.30 -20.54
CA ASP A 119 0.58 -16.22 -21.59
C ASP A 119 1.31 -17.46 -21.02
N ALA A 120 1.98 -17.29 -19.87
CA ALA A 120 2.60 -18.38 -19.12
C ALA A 120 1.63 -19.13 -18.18
N GLY A 121 0.35 -18.73 -18.09
CA GLY A 121 -0.63 -19.35 -17.19
C GLY A 121 -0.35 -19.10 -15.70
N LEU A 122 0.34 -18.01 -15.38
CA LEU A 122 0.76 -17.65 -14.01
C LEU A 122 -0.20 -16.69 -13.32
N LEU A 123 -1.17 -16.12 -14.04
CA LEU A 123 -2.16 -15.20 -13.46
C LEU A 123 -3.16 -15.94 -12.57
N HIS A 124 -3.52 -15.30 -11.46
CA HIS A 124 -4.58 -15.75 -10.58
C HIS A 124 -5.29 -14.60 -9.86
N ARG A 125 -6.50 -14.89 -9.35
CA ARG A 125 -7.32 -13.94 -8.55
C ARG A 125 -7.63 -14.50 -7.15
N ARG A 126 -6.72 -15.24 -6.55
CA ARG A 126 -6.87 -15.71 -5.16
C ARG A 126 -6.79 -14.51 -4.23
N ARG A 127 -7.73 -14.38 -3.29
CA ARG A 127 -7.75 -13.27 -2.32
C ARG A 127 -6.59 -13.32 -1.31
N GLN A 128 -5.91 -14.45 -1.22
CA GLN A 128 -4.71 -14.64 -0.42
C GLN A 128 -3.57 -15.03 -1.37
N PRO A 129 -2.77 -14.07 -1.85
CA PRO A 129 -1.58 -14.33 -2.64
C PRO A 129 -0.46 -14.92 -1.77
N SER A 130 0.61 -15.34 -2.41
CA SER A 130 1.85 -15.74 -1.75
C SER A 130 2.86 -14.58 -1.74
N PRO A 131 3.70 -14.43 -0.70
CA PRO A 131 4.86 -13.56 -0.81
C PRO A 131 5.69 -13.91 -2.06
N GLY A 132 6.09 -12.91 -2.84
CA GLY A 132 6.74 -13.03 -4.13
C GLY A 132 5.80 -12.99 -5.35
N ASP A 133 4.48 -12.99 -5.14
CA ASP A 133 3.53 -12.68 -6.22
C ASP A 133 3.64 -11.22 -6.64
N VAL A 134 3.42 -10.95 -7.91
CA VAL A 134 3.34 -9.61 -8.49
C VAL A 134 1.87 -9.20 -8.58
N ALA A 135 1.49 -8.11 -7.93
CA ALA A 135 0.15 -7.52 -8.01
C ALA A 135 0.05 -6.52 -9.15
N PHE A 136 -1.10 -6.47 -9.83
CA PHE A 136 -1.41 -5.56 -10.93
C PHE A 136 -2.63 -4.72 -10.61
N PHE A 137 -2.60 -3.45 -11.05
CA PHE A 137 -3.64 -2.45 -10.76
C PHE A 137 -3.97 -1.61 -11.98
N ASP A 138 -5.26 -1.27 -12.13
CA ASP A 138 -5.79 -0.36 -13.13
C ASP A 138 -5.98 1.04 -12.54
N ASN A 139 -6.01 2.06 -13.39
CA ASN A 139 -6.49 3.41 -13.06
C ASN A 139 -5.81 4.07 -11.85
N THR A 140 -4.55 3.74 -11.55
CA THR A 140 -3.81 4.39 -10.45
C THR A 140 -3.44 5.84 -10.77
N TYR A 141 -3.42 6.20 -12.04
CA TYR A 141 -3.30 7.56 -12.57
C TYR A 141 -3.89 7.62 -13.99
N ASP A 142 -4.17 8.82 -14.47
CA ASP A 142 -4.60 9.10 -15.83
C ASP A 142 -3.35 9.13 -16.73
N ARG A 143 -3.08 8.02 -17.42
CA ARG A 143 -1.84 7.81 -18.19
C ARG A 143 -1.81 8.58 -19.48
N ASP A 144 -2.96 8.67 -20.17
CA ASP A 144 -3.08 9.34 -21.47
C ASP A 144 -3.62 10.78 -21.36
N GLY A 145 -3.99 11.23 -20.14
CA GLY A 145 -4.45 12.59 -19.88
C GLY A 145 -5.85 12.89 -20.40
N ASN A 146 -6.66 11.84 -20.69
CA ASN A 146 -8.00 11.99 -21.25
C ASN A 146 -9.09 12.29 -20.21
N GLY A 147 -8.77 12.22 -18.90
CA GLY A 147 -9.67 12.47 -17.79
C GLY A 147 -10.66 11.34 -17.53
N ARG A 148 -10.49 10.15 -18.11
CA ARG A 148 -11.34 8.98 -17.93
C ARG A 148 -10.73 8.00 -16.93
N LEU A 149 -11.51 6.96 -16.59
CA LEU A 149 -11.10 5.85 -15.72
C LEU A 149 -11.02 4.57 -16.57
N ASP A 150 -10.24 4.62 -17.63
CA ASP A 150 -10.08 3.54 -18.62
C ASP A 150 -8.60 3.15 -18.86
N ASP A 151 -7.71 3.58 -17.97
CA ASP A 151 -6.30 3.23 -18.00
C ASP A 151 -6.02 1.87 -17.34
N GLU A 152 -5.89 0.84 -18.15
CA GLU A 152 -5.60 -0.51 -17.67
C GLU A 152 -4.10 -0.66 -17.33
N LEU A 153 -3.82 -1.50 -16.33
CA LEU A 153 -2.47 -1.95 -15.95
C LEU A 153 -1.46 -0.82 -15.75
N THR A 154 -1.90 0.23 -15.05
CA THR A 154 -1.08 1.42 -14.81
C THR A 154 -0.03 1.24 -13.72
N HIS A 155 -0.18 0.20 -12.85
CA HIS A 155 0.72 0.00 -11.73
C HIS A 155 0.92 -1.46 -11.37
N THR A 156 2.06 -1.74 -10.70
CA THR A 156 2.42 -3.08 -10.22
C THR A 156 3.21 -2.99 -8.91
N ALA A 157 3.14 -4.06 -8.10
CA ALA A 157 3.81 -4.17 -6.82
C ALA A 157 4.17 -5.62 -6.50
N ILE A 158 5.04 -5.86 -5.52
CA ILE A 158 5.41 -7.20 -5.05
C ILE A 158 4.79 -7.45 -3.69
N VAL A 159 4.11 -8.60 -3.55
CA VAL A 159 3.59 -9.09 -2.28
C VAL A 159 4.75 -9.54 -1.40
N VAL A 160 4.81 -9.00 -0.17
CA VAL A 160 5.84 -9.36 0.81
C VAL A 160 5.26 -10.09 2.02
N GLY A 161 3.99 -9.87 2.34
CA GLY A 161 3.30 -10.54 3.43
C GLY A 161 1.79 -10.61 3.25
N VAL A 162 1.17 -11.48 4.04
CA VAL A 162 -0.30 -11.56 4.20
C VAL A 162 -0.57 -11.90 5.65
N ASP A 163 -1.34 -11.07 6.34
CA ASP A 163 -1.73 -11.33 7.73
C ASP A 163 -2.92 -12.31 7.86
N ASP A 164 -3.27 -12.64 9.10
CA ASP A 164 -4.38 -13.56 9.39
C ASP A 164 -5.76 -12.97 9.03
N ALA A 165 -5.89 -11.63 9.02
CA ALA A 165 -7.09 -10.93 8.57
C ALA A 165 -7.24 -10.95 7.03
N GLY A 166 -6.15 -11.29 6.32
CA GLY A 166 -6.06 -11.33 4.86
C GLY A 166 -5.63 -10.00 4.25
N THR A 167 -5.07 -9.09 5.07
CA THR A 167 -4.43 -7.87 4.58
C THR A 167 -3.10 -8.24 3.94
N VAL A 168 -2.92 -7.82 2.71
CA VAL A 168 -1.75 -8.09 1.88
C VAL A 168 -0.80 -6.90 2.00
N GLU A 169 0.41 -7.12 2.48
CA GLU A 169 1.48 -6.14 2.49
C GLU A 169 2.29 -6.25 1.21
N MET A 170 2.57 -5.12 0.59
CA MET A 170 3.25 -5.03 -0.71
C MET A 170 4.30 -3.94 -0.70
N VAL A 171 5.29 -4.06 -1.59
CA VAL A 171 6.32 -3.06 -1.87
C VAL A 171 6.18 -2.55 -3.30
N HIS A 172 6.24 -1.23 -3.48
CA HIS A 172 6.20 -0.57 -4.78
C HIS A 172 7.09 0.68 -4.81
N VAL A 173 7.34 1.22 -6.00
CA VAL A 173 7.83 2.60 -6.15
C VAL A 173 6.63 3.53 -6.16
N GLY A 174 6.47 4.29 -5.09
CA GLY A 174 5.47 5.35 -4.95
C GLY A 174 6.07 6.73 -5.23
N SER A 175 5.32 7.79 -4.94
CA SER A 175 5.76 9.18 -5.14
C SER A 175 6.95 9.59 -4.26
N THR A 176 7.16 8.93 -3.14
CA THR A 176 8.22 9.19 -2.15
C THR A 176 9.38 8.21 -2.21
N GLY A 177 9.41 7.32 -3.18
CA GLY A 177 10.43 6.27 -3.32
C GLY A 177 9.87 4.86 -3.16
N VAL A 178 10.74 3.91 -2.84
CA VAL A 178 10.32 2.52 -2.57
C VAL A 178 9.71 2.45 -1.17
N VAL A 179 8.42 2.12 -1.12
CA VAL A 179 7.63 2.11 0.12
C VAL A 179 6.72 0.88 0.21
N ARG A 180 6.26 0.59 1.43
CA ARG A 180 5.22 -0.41 1.68
C ARG A 180 3.84 0.22 1.58
N PHE A 181 2.87 -0.60 1.20
CA PHE A 181 1.45 -0.28 1.29
C PHE A 181 0.64 -1.56 1.49
N VAL A 182 -0.62 -1.41 1.91
CA VAL A 182 -1.49 -2.54 2.22
C VAL A 182 -2.75 -2.55 1.37
N MET A 183 -3.29 -3.77 1.19
CA MET A 183 -4.53 -4.04 0.48
C MET A 183 -5.29 -5.18 1.15
N ASN A 184 -6.62 -5.04 1.31
CA ASN A 184 -7.47 -6.12 1.80
C ASN A 184 -8.63 -6.37 0.83
N LEU A 185 -8.61 -7.52 0.17
CA LEU A 185 -9.62 -7.91 -0.83
C LEU A 185 -10.92 -8.44 -0.22
N LYS A 186 -11.01 -8.60 1.12
CA LYS A 186 -12.27 -8.90 1.81
C LYS A 186 -13.08 -7.63 2.05
N ALA A 187 -12.40 -6.48 2.18
CA ALA A 187 -13.00 -5.16 2.39
C ALA A 187 -12.37 -4.13 1.44
N PRO A 188 -12.51 -4.29 0.09
CA PRO A 188 -11.74 -3.50 -0.89
C PRO A 188 -12.09 -2.01 -0.91
N HIS A 189 -13.26 -1.63 -0.35
CA HIS A 189 -13.77 -0.26 -0.31
C HIS A 189 -13.53 0.44 1.03
N GLU A 190 -12.87 -0.22 1.99
CA GLU A 190 -12.65 0.30 3.33
C GLU A 190 -11.18 0.67 3.52
N GLU A 191 -10.90 1.91 3.93
CA GLU A 191 -9.55 2.37 4.24
C GLU A 191 -9.03 1.72 5.51
N ALA A 192 -9.88 1.59 6.54
CA ALA A 192 -9.54 1.01 7.84
C ALA A 192 -10.71 0.22 8.43
N GLY A 193 -10.38 -0.77 9.26
CA GLY A 193 -11.30 -1.55 10.07
C GLY A 193 -11.04 -1.38 11.56
N ALA A 194 -11.66 -2.23 12.38
CA ALA A 194 -11.49 -2.19 13.84
C ALA A 194 -10.04 -2.45 14.28
N ASP A 195 -9.31 -3.29 13.53
CA ASP A 195 -7.96 -3.75 13.88
C ASP A 195 -6.85 -2.97 13.15
N GLY A 196 -7.18 -1.91 12.42
CA GLY A 196 -6.22 -1.05 11.74
C GLY A 196 -6.49 -0.78 10.27
N LYS A 197 -5.45 -0.40 9.55
CA LYS A 197 -5.52 -0.07 8.12
C LYS A 197 -5.78 -1.33 7.28
N LEU A 198 -6.72 -1.22 6.33
CA LEU A 198 -7.08 -2.27 5.40
C LEU A 198 -6.57 -1.99 3.98
N ASN A 199 -6.74 -0.76 3.51
CA ASN A 199 -6.28 -0.37 2.18
C ASN A 199 -5.62 1.00 2.20
N ASP A 200 -4.48 1.12 1.54
CA ASP A 200 -3.86 2.40 1.24
C ASP A 200 -4.48 3.04 0.00
N PHE A 201 -4.34 4.38 -0.10
CA PHE A 201 -4.63 5.11 -1.32
C PHE A 201 -3.54 4.82 -2.35
N LEU A 202 -3.90 4.17 -3.45
CA LEU A 202 -2.99 3.91 -4.56
C LEU A 202 -3.15 4.95 -5.68
N ARG A 203 -4.35 5.54 -5.82
CA ARG A 203 -4.60 6.71 -6.66
C ARG A 203 -4.73 7.95 -5.80
N ALA A 204 -3.95 8.99 -6.09
CA ALA A 204 -4.08 10.29 -5.43
C ALA A 204 -5.46 10.90 -5.72
N ARG A 205 -6.09 11.48 -4.69
CA ARG A 205 -7.37 12.21 -4.86
C ARG A 205 -7.16 13.53 -5.57
N SER A 206 -8.01 13.84 -6.54
CA SER A 206 -8.04 15.10 -7.25
C SER A 206 -9.44 15.71 -7.27
N LYS A 207 -9.53 17.04 -7.22
CA LYS A 207 -10.80 17.76 -7.41
C LYS A 207 -11.38 17.59 -8.82
N ARG A 208 -10.59 17.09 -9.77
CA ARG A 208 -10.97 16.84 -11.16
C ARG A 208 -11.41 15.40 -11.39
N ASP A 209 -11.28 14.53 -10.38
CA ASP A 209 -11.68 13.13 -10.54
C ASP A 209 -13.16 13.01 -10.87
N PRO A 210 -13.53 12.21 -11.86
CA PRO A 210 -14.93 11.90 -12.17
C PRO A 210 -15.66 11.30 -10.97
N LEU A 211 -16.98 11.45 -10.94
CA LEU A 211 -17.79 10.79 -9.92
C LEU A 211 -17.60 9.27 -9.98
N GLY A 212 -17.37 8.66 -8.83
CA GLY A 212 -17.15 7.21 -8.73
C GLY A 212 -15.69 6.78 -8.92
N THR A 213 -14.75 7.74 -9.00
CA THR A 213 -13.32 7.40 -9.03
C THR A 213 -12.92 6.58 -7.82
N LYS A 214 -12.28 5.45 -8.08
CA LYS A 214 -11.71 4.56 -7.08
C LYS A 214 -10.31 5.02 -6.70
N HIS A 215 -9.96 4.85 -5.45
CA HIS A 215 -8.67 5.34 -4.91
C HIS A 215 -7.91 4.30 -4.11
N LEU A 216 -8.62 3.36 -3.47
CA LEU A 216 -8.02 2.36 -2.58
C LEU A 216 -7.41 1.20 -3.37
N ALA A 217 -6.33 0.65 -2.87
CA ALA A 217 -5.62 -0.46 -3.53
C ALA A 217 -6.54 -1.65 -3.84
N GLY A 218 -7.42 -2.02 -2.91
CA GLY A 218 -8.38 -3.12 -3.11
C GLY A 218 -9.39 -2.87 -4.24
N GLU A 219 -9.74 -1.61 -4.51
CA GLU A 219 -10.68 -1.22 -5.56
C GLU A 219 -10.04 -1.23 -6.96
N LEU A 220 -8.73 -0.98 -7.02
CA LEU A 220 -7.95 -0.82 -8.26
C LEU A 220 -7.26 -2.12 -8.68
N TRP A 221 -7.27 -3.14 -7.82
CA TRP A 221 -6.60 -4.41 -8.06
C TRP A 221 -7.26 -5.22 -9.19
N VAL A 222 -6.41 -5.80 -10.03
CA VAL A 222 -6.81 -6.62 -11.19
C VAL A 222 -6.52 -8.10 -10.98
N GLY A 223 -5.36 -8.44 -10.45
CA GLY A 223 -4.92 -9.82 -10.29
C GLY A 223 -3.48 -9.91 -9.79
N PHE A 224 -3.02 -11.16 -9.61
CA PHE A 224 -1.64 -11.48 -9.24
C PHE A 224 -0.99 -12.37 -10.30
N GLY A 225 0.35 -12.27 -10.44
CA GLY A 225 1.17 -13.14 -11.26
C GLY A 225 2.22 -13.85 -10.42
N SER A 226 2.23 -15.20 -10.44
CA SER A 226 3.19 -16.03 -9.70
C SER A 226 4.42 -16.33 -10.56
N PHE A 227 5.26 -15.35 -10.89
CA PHE A 227 6.46 -15.50 -11.73
C PHE A 227 7.46 -16.53 -11.18
N TRP A 228 7.48 -16.70 -9.85
CA TRP A 228 8.30 -17.71 -9.19
C TRP A 228 7.92 -19.15 -9.53
N ALA A 229 6.76 -19.38 -10.16
CA ALA A 229 6.29 -20.70 -10.60
C ALA A 229 6.68 -21.03 -12.05
N GLN A 230 7.42 -20.17 -12.75
CA GLN A 230 7.87 -20.44 -14.12
C GLN A 230 8.71 -21.72 -14.17
N PRO A 231 8.50 -22.59 -15.18
CA PRO A 231 9.40 -23.70 -15.47
C PRO A 231 10.80 -23.14 -15.81
N GLY A 232 11.81 -23.46 -15.02
CA GLY A 232 13.17 -22.95 -15.22
C GLY A 232 13.63 -21.92 -14.19
N ALA A 233 12.78 -21.40 -13.32
CA ALA A 233 13.17 -20.64 -12.12
C ALA A 233 13.85 -21.57 -11.11
N VAL A 234 14.99 -22.17 -11.50
CA VAL A 234 15.77 -23.10 -10.66
C VAL A 234 16.68 -22.26 -9.78
N ALA A 235 16.54 -22.41 -8.48
CA ALA A 235 17.50 -21.90 -7.51
C ALA A 235 18.91 -22.36 -7.91
N THR A 236 19.73 -21.47 -8.48
CA THR A 236 21.17 -21.68 -8.50
C THR A 236 21.62 -21.82 -7.03
N ARG A 237 22.22 -22.98 -6.73
CA ARG A 237 22.75 -23.34 -5.43
C ARG A 237 23.93 -22.45 -5.04
#